data_dc82c7ea69a8ce3f01b779356d540e63
#
_entry.id   dc82c7ea69a8ce3f01b779356d540e63
#
_cell.length_a   1.000
_cell.length_b   1.000
_cell.length_c   1.000
_cell.angle_alpha   90.00
_cell.angle_beta   90.00
_cell.angle_gamma   90.00
#
_symmetry.space_group_name_H-M   'P 1'
#
loop_
_entity.id
_entity.type
_entity.pdbx_description
1 polymer ?
#
loop_
_entity_poly.entity_id
_entity_poly.type
_entity_poly.pdbx_seq_one_letter_code
_entity_poly.pdbx_strand_id
1 'polypeptide(L)'
;MKKSLLLLLSAGLLAVGTIACTKEGTAPRLRGSNLPQSLEGQYATLINAAGERIDSAQVSAGAFELVLPDTVSLARYDLQLGDRAIGYFSEKGTSTIVPDSVSRSYTYDETSTPMNRQLATLTEEYNSAYGDYARESIALQEAYKSAGNEVTPEISERGAEISDRFSARVAEIARKCFEQNRDNELGRMALSLYPTSDAKGFVELYESAGDLVKEDADLKKLYELQLAEQKTSAGQPYVDVTMTDETGKEIRVSELREEGKYLLIDVWASWCGPCRAAMPHLAEIAKGHPSTIKVVSIGGINETFEANTQARKELGMTWTTVFDSTSAFADAYGIQAIPTMILINPKGTIELKTNDANEMSAKIADLGL
;
A
#
# COMPACT_ATOMS: atom_id res chain seq x y z
N MET A 1 89.93 -16.49 27.66
CA MET A 1 88.54 -16.14 28.01
C MET A 1 88.00 -15.33 26.78
N LYS A 2 87.30 -16.07 25.92
CA LYS A 2 86.82 -15.51 24.61
C LYS A 2 85.39 -15.01 24.75
N LYS A 3 85.12 -13.78 24.46
CA LYS A 3 83.77 -13.24 24.34
C LYS A 3 83.33 -13.38 22.85
N SER A 4 82.33 -14.18 22.62
CA SER A 4 81.72 -14.33 21.32
C SER A 4 80.59 -13.27 21.17
N LEU A 5 80.68 -12.48 20.12
CA LEU A 5 79.75 -11.48 19.70
C LEU A 5 78.76 -12.12 18.73
N LEU A 6 77.46 -12.22 19.15
CA LEU A 6 76.40 -12.72 18.27
C LEU A 6 75.86 -11.55 17.45
N LEU A 7 76.04 -11.61 16.14
CA LEU A 7 75.34 -10.77 15.18
C LEU A 7 73.96 -11.30 14.89
N LEU A 8 72.94 -10.55 15.23
CA LEU A 8 71.56 -10.79 14.80
C LEU A 8 71.36 -10.23 13.37
N LEU A 9 71.30 -11.11 12.43
CA LEU A 9 70.82 -10.79 11.08
C LEU A 9 69.28 -10.75 11.09
N SER A 10 68.67 -9.56 10.96
CA SER A 10 67.26 -9.40 10.68
C SER A 10 66.98 -9.74 9.24
N ALA A 11 66.44 -10.93 8.98
CA ALA A 11 65.89 -11.29 7.67
C ALA A 11 64.54 -10.59 7.53
N GLY A 12 64.48 -9.53 6.69
CA GLY A 12 63.25 -8.97 6.22
C GLY A 12 62.55 -9.92 5.30
N LEU A 13 61.45 -10.49 5.74
CA LEU A 13 60.51 -11.23 4.88
C LEU A 13 59.75 -10.20 4.05
N LEU A 14 60.16 -10.04 2.77
CA LEU A 14 59.32 -9.46 1.73
C LEU A 14 58.17 -10.46 1.51
N ALA A 15 57.01 -10.20 2.09
CA ALA A 15 55.76 -10.86 1.69
C ALA A 15 55.44 -10.36 0.27
N VAL A 16 55.84 -11.11 -0.73
CA VAL A 16 55.29 -11.01 -2.09
C VAL A 16 53.83 -11.42 -1.97
N GLY A 17 52.95 -10.43 -1.80
CA GLY A 17 51.51 -10.66 -1.92
C GLY A 17 51.21 -11.16 -3.32
N THR A 18 50.95 -12.46 -3.44
CA THR A 18 50.29 -13.00 -4.62
C THR A 18 48.96 -12.29 -4.72
N ILE A 19 48.80 -11.38 -5.65
CA ILE A 19 47.52 -10.91 -6.13
C ILE A 19 46.85 -12.15 -6.74
N ALA A 20 46.17 -12.91 -5.87
CA ALA A 20 45.16 -13.83 -6.34
C ALA A 20 44.16 -12.98 -7.10
N CYS A 21 44.08 -13.13 -8.42
CA CYS A 21 42.91 -12.74 -9.17
C CYS A 21 41.73 -13.56 -8.57
N THR A 22 41.15 -13.08 -7.52
CA THR A 22 39.84 -13.56 -7.10
C THR A 22 38.91 -13.21 -8.24
N LYS A 23 38.38 -14.22 -8.93
CA LYS A 23 37.15 -14.07 -9.72
C LYS A 23 36.28 -13.13 -8.92
N GLU A 24 35.82 -12.04 -9.53
CA GLU A 24 34.85 -11.13 -8.90
C GLU A 24 33.78 -12.02 -8.29
N GLY A 25 33.68 -11.99 -6.96
CA GLY A 25 32.88 -12.95 -6.22
C GLY A 25 31.43 -12.80 -6.62
N THR A 26 30.75 -13.92 -6.79
CA THR A 26 29.30 -13.98 -7.06
C THR A 26 28.47 -13.51 -5.87
N ALA A 27 29.09 -13.21 -4.72
CA ALA A 27 28.44 -12.76 -3.49
C ALA A 27 27.83 -11.37 -3.65
N PRO A 28 26.63 -11.14 -3.10
CA PRO A 28 26.05 -9.80 -3.01
C PRO A 28 26.92 -8.89 -2.14
N ARG A 29 27.27 -7.71 -2.64
CA ARG A 29 28.08 -6.70 -1.95
C ARG A 29 27.39 -5.37 -1.93
N LEU A 30 27.34 -4.75 -0.77
CA LEU A 30 26.82 -3.40 -0.60
C LEU A 30 27.94 -2.50 -0.08
N ARG A 31 28.24 -1.44 -0.83
CA ARG A 31 29.24 -0.45 -0.49
C ARG A 31 28.62 0.93 -0.28
N GLY A 32 29.22 1.70 0.58
CA GLY A 32 29.03 3.15 0.62
C GLY A 32 30.30 3.85 0.20
N SER A 33 30.20 4.90 -0.59
CA SER A 33 31.34 5.72 -0.98
C SER A 33 31.01 7.22 -0.99
N ASN A 34 32.02 8.05 -0.80
CA ASN A 34 31.89 9.50 -0.71
C ASN A 34 30.87 9.95 0.34
N LEU A 35 30.71 9.17 1.41
CA LEU A 35 29.77 9.48 2.47
C LEU A 35 30.21 10.72 3.27
N PRO A 36 29.24 11.52 3.78
CA PRO A 36 29.55 12.73 4.52
C PRO A 36 30.27 12.42 5.84
N GLN A 37 31.14 13.33 6.25
CA GLN A 37 31.93 13.21 7.50
C GLN A 37 31.05 13.05 8.75
N SER A 38 29.80 13.49 8.73
CA SER A 38 28.83 13.29 9.81
C SER A 38 28.51 11.83 10.10
N LEU A 39 28.80 10.92 9.16
CA LEU A 39 28.61 9.47 9.33
C LEU A 39 29.89 8.75 9.77
N GLU A 40 31.03 9.43 9.84
CA GLU A 40 32.30 8.81 10.24
C GLU A 40 32.19 8.18 11.63
N GLY A 41 32.60 6.92 11.74
CA GLY A 41 32.48 6.12 12.96
C GLY A 41 31.11 5.52 13.25
N GLN A 42 30.05 5.93 12.54
CA GLN A 42 28.72 5.32 12.64
C GLN A 42 28.68 3.96 11.94
N TYR A 43 27.65 3.15 12.24
CA TYR A 43 27.47 1.85 11.60
C TYR A 43 26.43 1.91 10.48
N ALA A 44 26.83 1.39 9.33
CA ALA A 44 25.89 0.98 8.28
C ALA A 44 25.36 -0.42 8.64
N THR A 45 24.07 -0.55 8.94
CA THR A 45 23.46 -1.78 9.47
C THR A 45 22.40 -2.29 8.50
N LEU A 46 22.54 -3.54 8.07
CA LEU A 46 21.59 -4.21 7.18
C LEU A 46 20.56 -4.98 8.01
N ILE A 47 19.28 -4.74 7.72
CA ILE A 47 18.14 -5.28 8.46
C ILE A 47 17.21 -6.01 7.47
N ASN A 48 16.70 -7.18 7.84
CA ASN A 48 15.72 -7.92 7.05
C ASN A 48 14.28 -7.42 7.30
N ALA A 49 13.32 -7.96 6.56
CA ALA A 49 11.90 -7.60 6.69
C ALA A 49 11.29 -7.92 8.09
N ALA A 50 11.90 -8.82 8.87
CA ALA A 50 11.49 -9.10 10.25
C ALA A 50 12.08 -8.12 11.27
N GLY A 51 12.89 -7.15 10.83
CA GLY A 51 13.57 -6.20 11.71
C GLY A 51 14.85 -6.75 12.35
N GLU A 52 15.33 -7.91 11.90
CA GLU A 52 16.53 -8.53 12.43
C GLU A 52 17.77 -7.98 11.74
N ARG A 53 18.80 -7.68 12.55
CA ARG A 53 20.09 -7.26 12.03
C ARG A 53 20.82 -8.44 11.38
N ILE A 54 21.15 -8.28 10.11
CA ILE A 54 21.85 -9.30 9.32
C ILE A 54 23.36 -9.09 9.36
N ASP A 55 23.81 -7.85 9.14
CA ASP A 55 25.23 -7.49 9.16
C ASP A 55 25.40 -5.99 9.46
N SER A 56 26.63 -5.57 9.77
CA SER A 56 26.95 -4.14 9.90
C SER A 56 28.43 -3.88 9.70
N ALA A 57 28.75 -2.72 9.13
CA ALA A 57 30.11 -2.24 8.96
C ALA A 57 30.21 -0.81 9.47
N GLN A 58 31.35 -0.45 10.08
CA GLN A 58 31.62 0.91 10.48
C GLN A 58 31.99 1.77 9.27
N VAL A 59 31.44 2.95 9.18
CA VAL A 59 31.85 3.96 8.17
C VAL A 59 33.22 4.48 8.56
N SER A 60 34.20 4.36 7.65
CA SER A 60 35.55 4.85 7.84
C SER A 60 36.08 5.45 6.55
N ALA A 61 36.68 6.63 6.65
CA ALA A 61 37.14 7.42 5.50
C ALA A 61 36.03 7.65 4.44
N GLY A 62 34.81 7.88 4.89
CA GLY A 62 33.63 8.09 4.03
C GLY A 62 33.18 6.85 3.25
N ALA A 63 33.52 5.64 3.70
CA ALA A 63 33.16 4.38 3.03
C ALA A 63 32.79 3.26 4.02
N PHE A 64 32.05 2.28 3.55
CA PHE A 64 31.83 0.98 4.20
C PHE A 64 31.70 -0.13 3.17
N GLU A 65 31.82 -1.37 3.57
CA GLU A 65 31.49 -2.56 2.76
C GLU A 65 30.82 -3.63 3.60
N LEU A 66 29.70 -4.16 3.08
CA LEU A 66 28.99 -5.31 3.59
C LEU A 66 29.01 -6.42 2.52
N VAL A 67 29.30 -7.66 2.90
CA VAL A 67 29.36 -8.80 2.00
C VAL A 67 28.47 -9.91 2.51
N LEU A 68 27.39 -10.19 1.81
CA LEU A 68 26.49 -11.27 2.17
C LEU A 68 27.05 -12.62 1.65
N PRO A 69 26.73 -13.74 2.28
CA PRO A 69 27.12 -15.06 1.79
C PRO A 69 26.60 -15.34 0.37
N ASP A 70 27.35 -16.05 -0.45
CA ASP A 70 26.93 -16.48 -1.81
C ASP A 70 25.64 -17.31 -1.83
N THR A 71 25.29 -17.91 -0.69
CA THR A 71 24.09 -18.73 -0.50
C THR A 71 22.83 -17.94 -0.18
N VAL A 72 22.96 -16.61 0.01
CA VAL A 72 21.80 -15.75 0.26
C VAL A 72 20.93 -15.69 -1.00
N SER A 73 19.65 -16.04 -0.84
CA SER A 73 18.66 -15.82 -1.88
C SER A 73 18.44 -14.34 -2.14
N LEU A 74 18.00 -13.99 -3.33
CA LEU A 74 17.59 -12.63 -3.64
C LEU A 74 16.46 -12.22 -2.71
N ALA A 75 16.68 -11.17 -1.92
CA ALA A 75 15.71 -10.63 -0.98
C ALA A 75 15.91 -9.12 -0.80
N ARG A 76 14.87 -8.45 -0.32
CA ARG A 76 14.93 -7.03 0.06
C ARG A 76 15.40 -6.89 1.50
N TYR A 77 16.29 -5.95 1.70
CA TYR A 77 16.78 -5.50 3.01
C TYR A 77 16.65 -3.98 3.12
N ASP A 78 16.69 -3.48 4.35
CA ASP A 78 16.82 -2.06 4.62
C ASP A 78 18.21 -1.78 5.23
N LEU A 79 18.98 -0.92 4.60
CA LEU A 79 20.22 -0.40 5.14
C LEU A 79 19.92 0.81 6.01
N GLN A 80 20.17 0.71 7.30
CA GLN A 80 20.17 1.84 8.23
C GLN A 80 21.52 2.56 8.15
N LEU A 81 21.52 3.83 7.73
CA LEU A 81 22.69 4.67 7.60
C LEU A 81 22.40 6.06 8.19
N GLY A 82 22.90 6.33 9.40
CA GLY A 82 22.50 7.50 10.17
C GLY A 82 21.03 7.49 10.51
N ASP A 83 20.31 8.54 10.11
CA ASP A 83 18.85 8.69 10.28
C ASP A 83 18.04 8.16 9.07
N ARG A 84 18.69 7.54 8.09
CA ARG A 84 18.09 7.09 6.84
C ARG A 84 17.98 5.58 6.76
N ALA A 85 16.89 5.11 6.17
CA ALA A 85 16.71 3.75 5.71
C ALA A 85 16.73 3.73 4.18
N ILE A 86 17.57 2.87 3.60
CA ILE A 86 17.77 2.76 2.16
C ILE A 86 17.48 1.31 1.77
N GLY A 87 16.52 1.09 0.87
CA GLY A 87 16.20 -0.26 0.38
C GLY A 87 17.38 -0.84 -0.41
N TYR A 88 17.65 -2.12 -0.23
CA TYR A 88 18.69 -2.89 -0.92
C TYR A 88 18.17 -4.27 -1.32
N PHE A 89 18.44 -4.67 -2.55
CA PHE A 89 18.25 -6.05 -3.00
C PHE A 89 19.57 -6.80 -3.02
N SER A 90 19.60 -8.00 -2.42
CA SER A 90 20.79 -8.88 -2.38
C SER A 90 21.05 -9.55 -3.73
N GLU A 91 21.07 -8.76 -4.79
CA GLU A 91 21.44 -9.21 -6.13
C GLU A 91 22.93 -9.53 -6.19
N LYS A 92 23.31 -10.62 -6.88
CA LYS A 92 24.72 -11.01 -7.04
C LYS A 92 25.51 -9.92 -7.77
N GLY A 93 26.61 -9.53 -7.17
CA GLY A 93 27.45 -8.44 -7.65
C GLY A 93 27.60 -7.32 -6.61
N THR A 94 28.07 -6.16 -7.02
CA THR A 94 28.32 -5.02 -6.15
C THR A 94 27.29 -3.92 -6.43
N SER A 95 26.71 -3.38 -5.36
CA SER A 95 25.93 -2.14 -5.39
C SER A 95 26.60 -1.10 -4.52
N THR A 96 26.75 0.11 -5.01
CA THR A 96 27.43 1.21 -4.32
C THR A 96 26.46 2.35 -4.08
N ILE A 97 26.29 2.71 -2.82
CA ILE A 97 25.50 3.87 -2.37
C ILE A 97 26.39 5.10 -2.35
N VAL A 98 25.88 6.16 -2.94
CA VAL A 98 26.51 7.48 -2.97
C VAL A 98 25.54 8.56 -2.50
N PRO A 99 26.01 9.67 -1.93
CA PRO A 99 25.15 10.81 -1.62
C PRO A 99 24.49 11.36 -2.88
N ASP A 100 23.20 11.64 -2.79
CA ASP A 100 22.46 12.36 -3.81
C ASP A 100 22.27 13.83 -3.39
N SER A 101 22.87 14.74 -4.13
CA SER A 101 22.81 16.18 -3.85
C SER A 101 21.43 16.81 -4.08
N VAL A 102 20.60 16.19 -4.92
CA VAL A 102 19.27 16.70 -5.29
C VAL A 102 18.25 16.35 -4.21
N SER A 103 18.14 15.06 -3.87
CA SER A 103 17.18 14.57 -2.86
C SER A 103 17.66 14.77 -1.42
N ARG A 104 18.93 15.15 -1.20
CA ARG A 104 19.59 15.16 0.11
C ARG A 104 19.52 13.81 0.83
N SER A 105 19.54 12.73 0.06
CA SER A 105 19.47 11.34 0.49
C SER A 105 20.64 10.55 -0.10
N TYR A 106 20.43 9.31 -0.42
CA TYR A 106 21.38 8.41 -1.04
C TYR A 106 20.75 7.73 -2.24
N THR A 107 21.57 7.44 -3.25
CA THR A 107 21.17 6.69 -4.45
C THR A 107 22.21 5.64 -4.78
N TYR A 108 21.94 4.78 -5.75
CA TYR A 108 22.88 3.79 -6.29
C TYR A 108 23.62 4.39 -7.48
N ASP A 109 24.95 4.18 -7.53
CA ASP A 109 25.74 4.61 -8.67
C ASP A 109 25.47 3.76 -9.93
N GLU A 110 25.95 4.19 -11.08
CA GLU A 110 25.75 3.55 -12.37
C GLU A 110 26.39 2.14 -12.47
N THR A 111 27.34 1.82 -11.60
CA THR A 111 28.03 0.51 -11.57
C THR A 111 27.30 -0.51 -10.70
N SER A 112 26.32 -0.08 -9.95
CA SER A 112 25.48 -0.95 -9.08
C SER A 112 24.72 -1.98 -9.89
N THR A 113 24.28 -3.06 -9.21
CA THR A 113 23.49 -4.11 -9.83
C THR A 113 22.18 -3.57 -10.44
N PRO A 114 21.67 -4.17 -11.52
CA PRO A 114 20.52 -3.65 -12.25
C PRO A 114 19.28 -3.39 -11.40
N MET A 115 18.94 -4.33 -10.51
CA MET A 115 17.75 -4.20 -9.67
C MET A 115 17.86 -3.03 -8.67
N ASN A 116 19.04 -2.81 -8.09
CA ASN A 116 19.27 -1.70 -7.16
C ASN A 116 19.26 -0.34 -7.88
N ARG A 117 19.73 -0.24 -9.12
CA ARG A 117 19.58 0.97 -9.94
C ARG A 117 18.10 1.26 -10.27
N GLN A 118 17.34 0.23 -10.62
CA GLN A 118 15.90 0.38 -10.89
C GLN A 118 15.14 0.76 -9.61
N LEU A 119 15.53 0.22 -8.45
CA LEU A 119 15.00 0.64 -7.16
C LEU A 119 15.26 2.12 -6.87
N ALA A 120 16.48 2.61 -7.18
CA ALA A 120 16.79 4.04 -7.05
C ALA A 120 15.87 4.89 -7.93
N THR A 121 15.70 4.51 -9.20
CA THR A 121 14.80 5.21 -10.14
C THR A 121 13.35 5.21 -9.65
N LEU A 122 12.84 4.06 -9.21
CA LEU A 122 11.49 3.94 -8.66
C LEU A 122 11.30 4.87 -7.44
N THR A 123 12.28 4.88 -6.53
CA THR A 123 12.25 5.68 -5.31
C THR A 123 12.32 7.18 -5.62
N GLU A 124 13.17 7.60 -6.55
CA GLU A 124 13.31 8.99 -6.97
C GLU A 124 12.02 9.50 -7.64
N GLU A 125 11.47 8.76 -8.61
CA GLU A 125 10.23 9.12 -9.31
C GLU A 125 9.05 9.20 -8.31
N TYR A 126 8.93 8.25 -7.38
CA TYR A 126 7.91 8.26 -6.33
C TYR A 126 8.08 9.45 -5.36
N ASN A 127 9.28 9.71 -4.87
CA ASN A 127 9.55 10.83 -3.97
C ASN A 127 9.26 12.18 -4.63
N SER A 128 9.54 12.31 -5.93
CA SER A 128 9.18 13.50 -6.72
C SER A 128 7.67 13.69 -6.75
N ALA A 129 6.91 12.64 -7.09
CA ALA A 129 5.45 12.68 -7.12
C ALA A 129 4.85 12.99 -5.74
N TYR A 130 5.40 12.37 -4.68
CA TYR A 130 4.97 12.63 -3.31
C TYR A 130 5.30 14.06 -2.85
N GLY A 131 6.45 14.60 -3.27
CA GLY A 131 6.82 15.99 -2.99
C GLY A 131 5.86 17.01 -3.58
N ASP A 132 5.37 16.77 -4.81
CA ASP A 132 4.35 17.57 -5.46
C ASP A 132 3.02 17.49 -4.70
N TYR A 133 2.57 16.27 -4.42
CA TYR A 133 1.37 16.01 -3.62
C TYR A 133 1.41 16.68 -2.25
N ALA A 134 2.52 16.57 -1.53
CA ALA A 134 2.67 17.16 -0.20
C ALA A 134 2.60 18.69 -0.24
N ARG A 135 3.22 19.35 -1.24
CA ARG A 135 3.15 20.81 -1.41
C ARG A 135 1.72 21.29 -1.66
N GLU A 136 1.00 20.61 -2.55
CA GLU A 136 -0.38 20.96 -2.89
C GLU A 136 -1.33 20.69 -1.70
N SER A 137 -1.12 19.60 -0.96
CA SER A 137 -1.89 19.27 0.24
C SER A 137 -1.70 20.29 1.36
N ILE A 138 -0.47 20.83 1.55
CA ILE A 138 -0.21 21.92 2.50
C ILE A 138 -0.98 23.18 2.08
N ALA A 139 -0.96 23.54 0.78
CA ALA A 139 -1.71 24.70 0.28
C ALA A 139 -3.24 24.53 0.45
N LEU A 140 -3.75 23.29 0.27
CA LEU A 140 -5.16 22.98 0.52
C LEU A 140 -5.51 23.10 2.01
N GLN A 141 -4.62 22.65 2.90
CA GLN A 141 -4.81 22.81 4.35
C GLN A 141 -4.85 24.29 4.78
N GLU A 142 -4.06 25.15 4.15
CA GLU A 142 -4.10 26.59 4.40
C GLU A 142 -5.42 27.20 3.92
N ALA A 143 -5.93 26.78 2.75
CA ALA A 143 -7.24 27.18 2.26
C ALA A 143 -8.38 26.76 3.21
N TYR A 144 -8.35 25.51 3.70
CA TYR A 144 -9.29 25.00 4.70
C TYR A 144 -9.30 25.84 6.00
N LYS A 145 -8.10 26.18 6.51
CA LYS A 145 -7.99 27.06 7.69
C LYS A 145 -8.55 28.45 7.42
N SER A 146 -8.29 29.00 6.22
CA SER A 146 -8.79 30.33 5.82
C SER A 146 -10.31 30.37 5.64
N ALA A 147 -10.93 29.23 5.33
CA ALA A 147 -12.37 29.04 5.26
C ALA A 147 -13.03 28.77 6.63
N GLY A 148 -12.33 29.05 7.74
CA GLY A 148 -12.87 28.84 9.08
C GLY A 148 -12.92 27.36 9.52
N ASN A 149 -12.11 26.49 8.91
CA ASN A 149 -12.13 25.03 9.04
C ASN A 149 -13.42 24.39 8.50
N GLU A 150 -14.01 24.98 7.48
CA GLU A 150 -15.14 24.40 6.75
C GLU A 150 -14.68 23.78 5.43
N VAL A 151 -15.20 22.61 5.09
CA VAL A 151 -14.97 21.96 3.80
C VAL A 151 -15.96 22.56 2.80
N THR A 152 -15.50 23.55 2.03
CA THR A 152 -16.29 24.08 0.92
C THR A 152 -16.27 23.14 -0.28
N PRO A 153 -17.23 23.23 -1.21
CA PRO A 153 -17.22 22.46 -2.47
C PRO A 153 -15.90 22.59 -3.25
N GLU A 154 -15.32 23.81 -3.30
CA GLU A 154 -14.03 24.05 -3.96
C GLU A 154 -12.86 23.33 -3.27
N ILE A 155 -12.87 23.31 -1.93
CA ILE A 155 -11.84 22.59 -1.15
C ILE A 155 -11.95 21.08 -1.40
N SER A 156 -13.17 20.55 -1.43
CA SER A 156 -13.45 19.15 -1.70
C SER A 156 -13.00 18.74 -3.10
N GLU A 157 -13.41 19.50 -4.13
CA GLU A 157 -13.04 19.25 -5.53
C GLU A 157 -11.52 19.30 -5.73
N ARG A 158 -10.89 20.34 -5.22
CA ARG A 158 -9.42 20.48 -5.29
C ARG A 158 -8.69 19.35 -4.57
N GLY A 159 -9.22 18.88 -3.44
CA GLY A 159 -8.67 17.72 -2.72
C GLY A 159 -8.74 16.43 -3.54
N ALA A 160 -9.87 16.19 -4.21
CA ALA A 160 -10.05 15.07 -5.10
C ALA A 160 -9.07 15.14 -6.28
N GLU A 161 -8.96 16.29 -6.97
CA GLU A 161 -8.02 16.50 -8.08
C GLU A 161 -6.55 16.24 -7.68
N ILE A 162 -6.12 16.71 -6.49
CA ILE A 162 -4.77 16.48 -5.98
C ILE A 162 -4.52 14.99 -5.77
N SER A 163 -5.48 14.29 -5.17
CA SER A 163 -5.43 12.85 -4.93
C SER A 163 -5.38 12.05 -6.24
N ASP A 164 -6.23 12.40 -7.19
CA ASP A 164 -6.32 11.72 -8.48
C ASP A 164 -5.04 11.87 -9.30
N ARG A 165 -4.46 13.09 -9.35
CA ARG A 165 -3.17 13.32 -10.02
C ARG A 165 -2.04 12.53 -9.39
N PHE A 166 -1.99 12.48 -8.06
CA PHE A 166 -0.98 11.69 -7.36
C PHE A 166 -1.16 10.20 -7.66
N SER A 167 -2.37 9.67 -7.54
CA SER A 167 -2.69 8.27 -7.83
C SER A 167 -2.34 7.89 -9.28
N ALA A 168 -2.70 8.72 -10.24
CA ALA A 168 -2.37 8.50 -11.65
C ALA A 168 -0.85 8.48 -11.87
N ARG A 169 -0.10 9.39 -11.22
CA ARG A 169 1.36 9.43 -11.33
C ARG A 169 2.02 8.22 -10.70
N VAL A 170 1.56 7.78 -9.53
CA VAL A 170 2.05 6.55 -8.88
C VAL A 170 1.74 5.31 -9.72
N ALA A 171 0.55 5.24 -10.33
CA ALA A 171 0.17 4.16 -11.24
C ALA A 171 1.14 4.06 -12.43
N GLU A 172 1.48 5.20 -13.06
CA GLU A 172 2.45 5.24 -14.17
C GLU A 172 3.83 4.74 -13.75
N ILE A 173 4.35 5.24 -12.61
CA ILE A 173 5.66 4.87 -12.06
C ILE A 173 5.71 3.38 -11.71
N ALA A 174 4.71 2.89 -10.99
CA ALA A 174 4.61 1.50 -10.58
C ALA A 174 4.48 0.55 -11.79
N ARG A 175 3.63 0.89 -12.77
CA ARG A 175 3.46 0.12 -14.01
C ARG A 175 4.77 0.02 -14.78
N LYS A 176 5.45 1.12 -15.01
CA LYS A 176 6.74 1.17 -15.73
C LYS A 176 7.80 0.26 -15.08
N CYS A 177 7.90 0.31 -13.74
CA CYS A 177 8.81 -0.54 -13.00
C CYS A 177 8.40 -2.01 -13.07
N PHE A 178 7.12 -2.32 -12.85
CA PHE A 178 6.58 -3.67 -12.88
C PHE A 178 6.75 -4.35 -14.25
N GLU A 179 6.50 -3.66 -15.35
CA GLU A 179 6.61 -4.22 -16.70
C GLU A 179 8.00 -4.72 -17.03
N GLN A 180 9.03 -4.16 -16.41
CA GLN A 180 10.43 -4.60 -16.53
C GLN A 180 10.80 -5.71 -15.54
N ASN A 181 9.94 -5.98 -14.54
CA ASN A 181 10.26 -6.79 -13.37
C ASN A 181 9.13 -7.77 -12.99
N ARG A 182 8.40 -8.32 -13.97
CA ARG A 182 7.15 -9.06 -13.75
C ARG A 182 7.26 -10.29 -12.85
N ASP A 183 8.46 -10.84 -12.65
CA ASP A 183 8.68 -12.08 -11.89
C ASP A 183 9.90 -11.98 -10.97
N ASN A 184 10.01 -10.86 -10.24
CA ASN A 184 11.07 -10.68 -9.25
C ASN A 184 10.58 -9.78 -8.09
N GLU A 185 11.42 -9.64 -7.05
CA GLU A 185 11.12 -8.87 -5.84
C GLU A 185 10.84 -7.38 -6.10
N LEU A 186 11.47 -6.79 -7.10
CA LEU A 186 11.22 -5.39 -7.45
C LEU A 186 9.86 -5.22 -8.13
N GLY A 187 9.44 -6.17 -8.95
CA GLY A 187 8.10 -6.21 -9.53
C GLY A 187 7.02 -6.41 -8.48
N ARG A 188 7.25 -7.31 -7.52
CA ARG A 188 6.37 -7.47 -6.36
C ARG A 188 6.20 -6.15 -5.60
N MET A 189 7.30 -5.47 -5.30
CA MET A 189 7.28 -4.15 -4.65
C MET A 189 6.56 -3.09 -5.49
N ALA A 190 6.82 -3.02 -6.79
CA ALA A 190 6.18 -2.07 -7.68
C ALA A 190 4.66 -2.28 -7.74
N LEU A 191 4.20 -3.53 -7.82
CA LEU A 191 2.77 -3.84 -7.81
C LEU A 191 2.11 -3.53 -6.46
N SER A 192 2.84 -3.68 -5.34
CA SER A 192 2.35 -3.27 -4.01
C SER A 192 2.18 -1.75 -3.88
N LEU A 193 2.89 -0.95 -4.68
CA LEU A 193 2.74 0.51 -4.74
C LEU A 193 1.60 0.96 -5.66
N TYR A 194 1.05 0.05 -6.49
CA TYR A 194 0.01 0.42 -7.45
C TYR A 194 -1.27 0.86 -6.75
N PRO A 195 -1.88 2.01 -7.15
CA PRO A 195 -3.06 2.53 -6.46
C PRO A 195 -4.26 1.61 -6.58
N THR A 196 -4.93 1.37 -5.47
CA THR A 196 -6.15 0.56 -5.43
C THR A 196 -7.36 1.25 -6.07
N SER A 197 -7.28 2.56 -6.31
CA SER A 197 -8.30 3.33 -7.05
C SER A 197 -8.38 2.96 -8.54
N ASP A 198 -7.32 2.37 -9.12
CA ASP A 198 -7.33 1.78 -10.46
C ASP A 198 -7.42 0.26 -10.40
N ALA A 199 -8.59 -0.25 -9.99
CA ALA A 199 -8.86 -1.68 -9.88
C ALA A 199 -8.59 -2.46 -11.17
N LYS A 200 -8.94 -1.85 -12.33
CA LYS A 200 -8.74 -2.49 -13.63
C LYS A 200 -7.26 -2.62 -13.97
N GLY A 201 -6.50 -1.54 -13.80
CA GLY A 201 -5.06 -1.54 -14.06
C GLY A 201 -4.31 -2.50 -13.15
N PHE A 202 -4.67 -2.57 -11.87
CA PHE A 202 -4.08 -3.52 -10.95
C PHE A 202 -4.33 -4.98 -11.37
N VAL A 203 -5.57 -5.32 -11.72
CA VAL A 203 -5.94 -6.69 -12.15
C VAL A 203 -5.17 -7.08 -13.41
N GLU A 204 -5.09 -6.22 -14.42
CA GLU A 204 -4.33 -6.46 -15.65
C GLU A 204 -2.85 -6.72 -15.37
N LEU A 205 -2.24 -5.94 -14.48
CA LEU A 205 -0.84 -6.13 -14.10
C LEU A 205 -0.62 -7.45 -13.36
N TYR A 206 -1.46 -7.74 -12.35
CA TYR A 206 -1.36 -8.98 -11.57
C TYR A 206 -1.54 -10.21 -12.46
N GLU A 207 -2.49 -10.23 -13.39
CA GLU A 207 -2.69 -11.33 -14.34
C GLU A 207 -1.47 -11.56 -15.24
N SER A 208 -0.74 -10.50 -15.58
CA SER A 208 0.50 -10.56 -16.38
C SER A 208 1.76 -10.88 -15.57
N ALA A 209 1.66 -10.99 -14.24
CA ALA A 209 2.77 -11.26 -13.34
C ALA A 209 3.28 -12.71 -13.47
N GLY A 210 4.55 -12.92 -13.10
CA GLY A 210 5.13 -14.24 -12.92
C GLY A 210 4.77 -14.88 -11.57
N ASP A 211 5.26 -16.09 -11.36
CA ASP A 211 4.86 -16.92 -10.22
C ASP A 211 5.27 -16.29 -8.88
N LEU A 212 6.47 -15.70 -8.78
CA LEU A 212 6.94 -15.07 -7.54
C LEU A 212 5.97 -13.98 -7.04
N VAL A 213 5.45 -13.17 -7.96
CA VAL A 213 4.50 -12.11 -7.61
C VAL A 213 3.12 -12.69 -7.29
N LYS A 214 2.67 -13.71 -8.04
CA LYS A 214 1.36 -14.36 -7.83
C LYS A 214 1.29 -15.21 -6.57
N GLU A 215 2.41 -15.69 -6.06
CA GLU A 215 2.51 -16.45 -4.81
C GLU A 215 2.50 -15.55 -3.57
N ASP A 216 2.68 -14.22 -3.74
CA ASP A 216 2.56 -13.27 -2.63
C ASP A 216 1.11 -13.21 -2.12
N ALA A 217 0.91 -13.58 -0.85
CA ALA A 217 -0.41 -13.73 -0.27
C ALA A 217 -1.20 -12.42 -0.18
N ASP A 218 -0.50 -11.29 0.06
CA ASP A 218 -1.12 -9.97 0.19
C ASP A 218 -1.54 -9.43 -1.18
N LEU A 219 -0.70 -9.59 -2.20
CA LEU A 219 -1.04 -9.22 -3.57
C LEU A 219 -2.16 -10.08 -4.14
N LYS A 220 -2.16 -11.37 -3.83
CA LYS A 220 -3.26 -12.27 -4.21
C LYS A 220 -4.59 -11.86 -3.57
N LYS A 221 -4.57 -11.57 -2.28
CA LYS A 221 -5.76 -11.06 -1.58
C LYS A 221 -6.24 -9.74 -2.17
N LEU A 222 -5.31 -8.82 -2.45
CA LEU A 222 -5.65 -7.56 -3.10
C LEU A 222 -6.24 -7.77 -4.49
N TYR A 223 -5.69 -8.69 -5.29
CA TYR A 223 -6.25 -9.07 -6.59
C TYR A 223 -7.69 -9.59 -6.48
N GLU A 224 -7.96 -10.47 -5.52
CA GLU A 224 -9.31 -11.01 -5.28
C GLU A 224 -10.30 -9.89 -4.92
N LEU A 225 -9.89 -8.93 -4.08
CA LEU A 225 -10.68 -7.75 -3.72
C LEU A 225 -10.93 -6.82 -4.93
N GLN A 226 -9.89 -6.52 -5.71
CA GLN A 226 -10.03 -5.68 -6.91
C GLN A 226 -10.91 -6.33 -7.99
N LEU A 227 -10.81 -7.65 -8.14
CA LEU A 227 -11.68 -8.40 -9.06
C LEU A 227 -13.14 -8.40 -8.58
N ALA A 228 -13.37 -8.50 -7.27
CA ALA A 228 -14.70 -8.39 -6.67
C ALA A 228 -15.27 -6.96 -6.84
N GLU A 229 -14.43 -5.93 -6.67
CA GLU A 229 -14.78 -4.52 -6.93
C GLU A 229 -15.27 -4.32 -8.37
N GLN A 230 -14.53 -4.83 -9.36
CA GLN A 230 -14.96 -4.73 -10.77
C GLN A 230 -16.30 -5.44 -11.03
N LYS A 231 -16.48 -6.62 -10.46
CA LYS A 231 -17.72 -7.41 -10.64
C LYS A 231 -18.93 -6.78 -9.96
N THR A 232 -18.73 -5.87 -9.03
CA THR A 232 -19.78 -5.20 -8.26
C THR A 232 -19.78 -3.68 -8.45
N SER A 233 -19.20 -3.19 -9.55
CA SER A 233 -19.27 -1.78 -9.96
C SER A 233 -20.64 -1.43 -10.58
N ALA A 234 -20.89 -0.14 -10.78
CA ALA A 234 -22.11 0.34 -11.44
C ALA A 234 -22.30 -0.32 -12.83
N GLY A 235 -23.52 -0.68 -13.16
CA GLY A 235 -23.89 -1.40 -14.38
C GLY A 235 -23.78 -2.92 -14.30
N GLN A 236 -23.14 -3.47 -13.28
CA GLN A 236 -23.01 -4.91 -13.09
C GLN A 236 -24.22 -5.49 -12.32
N PRO A 237 -24.54 -6.79 -12.51
CA PRO A 237 -25.52 -7.46 -11.67
C PRO A 237 -25.00 -7.55 -10.23
N TYR A 238 -25.91 -7.49 -9.26
CA TYR A 238 -25.54 -7.73 -7.87
C TYR A 238 -25.06 -9.18 -7.67
N VAL A 239 -24.19 -9.38 -6.68
CA VAL A 239 -23.72 -10.70 -6.26
C VAL A 239 -24.59 -11.19 -5.09
N ASP A 240 -25.21 -12.37 -5.25
CA ASP A 240 -26.06 -12.97 -4.22
C ASP A 240 -25.20 -13.77 -3.23
N VAL A 241 -24.51 -13.03 -2.35
CA VAL A 241 -23.66 -13.63 -1.32
C VAL A 241 -24.47 -14.05 -0.09
N THR A 242 -24.05 -15.15 0.53
CA THR A 242 -24.56 -15.61 1.82
C THR A 242 -23.70 -15.03 2.94
N MET A 243 -24.33 -14.29 3.82
CA MET A 243 -23.76 -13.78 5.07
C MET A 243 -24.16 -14.69 6.22
N THR A 244 -23.36 -14.72 7.28
CA THR A 244 -23.69 -15.47 8.49
C THR A 244 -23.78 -14.50 9.67
N ASP A 245 -24.92 -14.47 10.35
CA ASP A 245 -25.11 -13.63 11.53
C ASP A 245 -24.41 -14.22 12.78
N GLU A 246 -24.49 -13.49 13.90
CA GLU A 246 -23.87 -13.86 15.18
C GLU A 246 -24.47 -15.14 15.80
N THR A 247 -25.61 -15.59 15.32
CA THR A 247 -26.26 -16.84 15.79
C THR A 247 -25.92 -18.04 14.90
N GLY A 248 -25.21 -17.81 13.80
CA GLY A 248 -24.93 -18.83 12.77
C GLY A 248 -26.04 -18.96 11.73
N LYS A 249 -27.04 -18.06 11.71
CA LYS A 249 -28.10 -18.04 10.70
C LYS A 249 -27.56 -17.41 9.41
N GLU A 250 -27.82 -18.08 8.31
CA GLU A 250 -27.52 -17.61 6.96
C GLU A 250 -28.59 -16.63 6.46
N ILE A 251 -28.14 -15.55 5.80
CA ILE A 251 -28.97 -14.53 5.16
C ILE A 251 -28.35 -14.21 3.81
N ARG A 252 -29.13 -14.29 2.74
CA ARG A 252 -28.67 -13.96 1.37
C ARG A 252 -29.08 -12.54 0.99
N VAL A 253 -28.30 -11.92 0.11
CA VAL A 253 -28.63 -10.59 -0.41
C VAL A 253 -29.98 -10.59 -1.14
N SER A 254 -30.30 -11.67 -1.85
CA SER A 254 -31.62 -11.85 -2.49
C SER A 254 -32.79 -11.79 -1.50
N GLU A 255 -32.63 -12.27 -0.27
CA GLU A 255 -33.69 -12.24 0.78
C GLU A 255 -33.90 -10.83 1.35
N LEU A 256 -32.90 -9.92 1.18
CA LEU A 256 -33.01 -8.53 1.58
C LEU A 256 -33.76 -7.69 0.56
N ARG A 257 -34.00 -8.19 -0.66
CA ARG A 257 -34.69 -7.46 -1.73
C ARG A 257 -36.21 -7.53 -1.53
N GLU A 258 -36.90 -6.50 -1.99
CA GLU A 258 -38.37 -6.48 -2.10
C GLU A 258 -38.76 -6.25 -3.56
N GLU A 259 -39.79 -6.96 -4.03
CA GLU A 259 -40.24 -6.86 -5.41
C GLU A 259 -40.62 -5.40 -5.75
N GLY A 260 -40.14 -4.92 -6.88
CA GLY A 260 -40.42 -3.57 -7.38
C GLY A 260 -39.65 -2.44 -6.69
N LYS A 261 -38.90 -2.73 -5.61
CA LYS A 261 -38.14 -1.70 -4.89
C LYS A 261 -36.64 -1.74 -5.24
N TYR A 262 -36.01 -0.59 -5.14
CA TYR A 262 -34.55 -0.47 -5.06
C TYR A 262 -34.09 -0.99 -3.70
N LEU A 263 -32.90 -1.61 -3.65
CA LEU A 263 -32.23 -1.96 -2.41
C LEU A 263 -31.02 -1.05 -2.24
N LEU A 264 -31.05 -0.23 -1.18
CA LEU A 264 -29.90 0.55 -0.75
C LEU A 264 -29.20 -0.21 0.38
N ILE A 265 -28.00 -0.70 0.11
CA ILE A 265 -27.13 -1.32 1.11
C ILE A 265 -26.12 -0.28 1.59
N ASP A 266 -25.98 -0.14 2.90
CA ASP A 266 -24.96 0.63 3.57
C ASP A 266 -24.04 -0.30 4.35
N VAL A 267 -22.75 -0.29 4.03
CA VAL A 267 -21.71 -1.08 4.73
C VAL A 267 -21.01 -0.17 5.72
N TRP A 268 -21.09 -0.53 7.00
CA TRP A 268 -20.65 0.34 8.08
C TRP A 268 -20.05 -0.41 9.27
N ALA A 269 -19.47 0.31 10.25
CA ALA A 269 -19.09 -0.24 11.53
C ALA A 269 -19.31 0.79 12.66
N SER A 270 -19.50 0.28 13.87
CA SER A 270 -19.77 1.12 15.07
C SER A 270 -18.65 2.11 15.39
N TRP A 271 -17.41 1.73 15.11
CA TRP A 271 -16.21 2.56 15.32
C TRP A 271 -15.93 3.56 14.19
N CYS A 272 -16.64 3.46 13.06
CA CYS A 272 -16.41 4.30 11.87
C CYS A 272 -17.08 5.67 12.02
N GLY A 273 -16.31 6.70 12.30
CA GLY A 273 -16.81 8.07 12.45
C GLY A 273 -17.55 8.61 11.22
N PRO A 274 -16.99 8.53 10.00
CA PRO A 274 -17.69 8.95 8.78
C PRO A 274 -18.98 8.17 8.53
N CYS A 275 -19.03 6.86 8.84
CA CYS A 275 -20.26 6.07 8.74
C CYS A 275 -21.36 6.63 9.66
N ARG A 276 -21.01 6.93 10.93
CA ARG A 276 -21.94 7.53 11.88
C ARG A 276 -22.47 8.89 11.41
N ALA A 277 -21.63 9.69 10.75
CA ALA A 277 -22.02 10.96 10.16
C ALA A 277 -22.98 10.81 8.96
N ALA A 278 -22.91 9.71 8.21
CA ALA A 278 -23.82 9.41 7.10
C ALA A 278 -25.22 8.90 7.54
N MET A 279 -25.37 8.44 8.78
CA MET A 279 -26.64 7.84 9.26
C MET A 279 -27.86 8.77 9.17
N PRO A 280 -27.79 10.10 9.40
CA PRO A 280 -28.93 10.98 9.18
C PRO A 280 -29.44 10.96 7.75
N HIS A 281 -28.55 10.94 6.73
CA HIS A 281 -28.94 10.84 5.31
C HIS A 281 -29.67 9.52 5.02
N LEU A 282 -29.17 8.39 5.54
CA LEU A 282 -29.82 7.10 5.40
C LEU A 282 -31.20 7.06 6.06
N ALA A 283 -31.34 7.72 7.23
CA ALA A 283 -32.63 7.84 7.92
C ALA A 283 -33.63 8.67 7.10
N GLU A 284 -33.19 9.76 6.45
CA GLU A 284 -34.02 10.57 5.56
C GLU A 284 -34.49 9.76 4.35
N ILE A 285 -33.58 9.01 3.69
CA ILE A 285 -33.91 8.12 2.57
C ILE A 285 -34.92 7.05 3.00
N ALA A 286 -34.68 6.37 4.14
CA ALA A 286 -35.56 5.32 4.64
C ALA A 286 -36.97 5.82 4.95
N LYS A 287 -37.11 7.07 5.43
CA LYS A 287 -38.40 7.68 5.75
C LYS A 287 -39.07 8.32 4.54
N GLY A 288 -38.27 8.92 3.63
CA GLY A 288 -38.80 9.64 2.47
C GLY A 288 -39.29 8.72 1.34
N HIS A 289 -38.69 7.52 1.21
CA HIS A 289 -38.92 6.64 0.07
C HIS A 289 -39.36 5.20 0.45
N PRO A 290 -40.25 5.00 1.45
CA PRO A 290 -40.54 3.65 1.97
C PRO A 290 -41.24 2.73 0.96
N SER A 291 -41.89 3.30 -0.07
CA SER A 291 -42.56 2.54 -1.13
C SER A 291 -41.62 2.15 -2.30
N THR A 292 -40.51 2.84 -2.46
CA THR A 292 -39.62 2.70 -3.63
C THR A 292 -38.21 2.21 -3.27
N ILE A 293 -37.74 2.47 -2.04
CA ILE A 293 -36.39 2.08 -1.59
C ILE A 293 -36.50 1.29 -0.30
N LYS A 294 -35.83 0.13 -0.26
CA LYS A 294 -35.55 -0.58 0.98
C LYS A 294 -34.11 -0.30 1.39
N VAL A 295 -33.93 0.25 2.58
CA VAL A 295 -32.61 0.50 3.17
C VAL A 295 -32.22 -0.67 4.06
N VAL A 296 -30.97 -1.14 3.90
CA VAL A 296 -30.36 -2.19 4.74
C VAL A 296 -28.95 -1.75 5.11
N SER A 297 -28.61 -1.77 6.40
CA SER A 297 -27.22 -1.58 6.83
C SER A 297 -26.60 -2.92 7.22
N ILE A 298 -25.39 -3.19 6.69
CA ILE A 298 -24.59 -4.38 6.97
C ILE A 298 -23.39 -3.97 7.81
N GLY A 299 -23.30 -4.50 9.05
CA GLY A 299 -22.18 -4.35 9.97
C GLY A 299 -21.36 -5.62 10.08
N GLY A 300 -20.32 -5.62 10.92
CA GLY A 300 -19.49 -6.80 11.21
C GLY A 300 -18.01 -6.62 10.85
N ILE A 301 -17.63 -5.50 10.23
CA ILE A 301 -16.23 -5.24 9.85
C ILE A 301 -15.42 -4.85 11.09
N ASN A 302 -14.55 -5.76 11.53
CA ASN A 302 -13.63 -5.56 12.66
C ASN A 302 -14.34 -5.03 13.93
N GLU A 303 -15.52 -5.57 14.23
CA GLU A 303 -16.31 -5.19 15.42
C GLU A 303 -17.03 -6.38 16.02
N THR A 304 -17.50 -6.25 17.27
CA THR A 304 -18.36 -7.25 17.89
C THR A 304 -19.85 -6.94 17.62
N PHE A 305 -20.67 -7.96 17.72
CA PHE A 305 -22.13 -7.83 17.59
C PHE A 305 -22.71 -6.88 18.65
N GLU A 306 -22.20 -6.94 19.89
CA GLU A 306 -22.61 -6.08 20.99
C GLU A 306 -22.32 -4.61 20.70
N ALA A 307 -21.10 -4.30 20.21
CA ALA A 307 -20.70 -2.94 19.85
C ALA A 307 -21.57 -2.39 18.71
N ASN A 308 -21.81 -3.18 17.67
CA ASN A 308 -22.70 -2.83 16.57
C ASN A 308 -24.13 -2.60 17.05
N THR A 309 -24.68 -3.50 17.88
CA THR A 309 -26.03 -3.37 18.44
C THR A 309 -26.20 -2.13 19.31
N GLN A 310 -25.20 -1.80 20.14
CA GLN A 310 -25.21 -0.59 20.96
C GLN A 310 -25.22 0.67 20.08
N ALA A 311 -24.33 0.74 19.07
CA ALA A 311 -24.26 1.88 18.17
C ALA A 311 -25.55 2.06 17.35
N ARG A 312 -26.20 0.99 16.89
CA ARG A 312 -27.51 1.05 16.21
C ARG A 312 -28.57 1.71 17.07
N LYS A 313 -28.63 1.38 18.37
CA LYS A 313 -29.57 2.00 19.33
C LYS A 313 -29.26 3.49 19.52
N GLU A 314 -27.98 3.82 19.70
CA GLU A 314 -27.53 5.22 19.88
C GLU A 314 -27.89 6.08 18.67
N LEU A 315 -27.72 5.54 17.45
CA LEU A 315 -28.00 6.21 16.18
C LEU A 315 -29.48 6.19 15.77
N GLY A 316 -30.34 5.51 16.54
CA GLY A 316 -31.76 5.44 16.25
C GLY A 316 -32.09 4.75 14.91
N MET A 317 -31.30 3.75 14.50
CA MET A 317 -31.51 3.04 13.25
C MET A 317 -32.79 2.19 13.33
N THR A 318 -33.79 2.55 12.53
CA THR A 318 -35.11 1.90 12.53
C THR A 318 -35.37 1.00 11.32
N TRP A 319 -34.46 1.01 10.34
CA TRP A 319 -34.52 0.16 9.15
C TRP A 319 -33.82 -1.17 9.38
N THR A 320 -33.89 -2.07 8.40
CA THR A 320 -33.28 -3.40 8.45
C THR A 320 -31.77 -3.31 8.65
N THR A 321 -31.25 -4.08 9.60
CA THR A 321 -29.81 -4.21 9.83
C THR A 321 -29.42 -5.68 9.87
N VAL A 322 -28.29 -6.01 9.26
CA VAL A 322 -27.67 -7.32 9.26
C VAL A 322 -26.27 -7.22 9.88
N PHE A 323 -25.89 -8.21 10.65
CA PHE A 323 -24.52 -8.33 11.15
C PHE A 323 -23.87 -9.52 10.43
N ASP A 324 -22.85 -9.26 9.61
CA ASP A 324 -22.09 -10.28 8.91
C ASP A 324 -20.84 -10.65 9.72
N SER A 325 -20.92 -11.72 10.48
CA SER A 325 -19.84 -12.19 11.36
C SER A 325 -18.63 -12.74 10.58
N THR A 326 -18.78 -12.98 9.29
CA THR A 326 -17.76 -13.57 8.42
C THR A 326 -17.08 -12.57 7.48
N SER A 327 -17.61 -11.36 7.38
CA SER A 327 -17.23 -10.36 6.38
C SER A 327 -17.43 -10.82 4.92
N ALA A 328 -18.26 -11.83 4.69
CA ALA A 328 -18.49 -12.42 3.37
C ALA A 328 -19.04 -11.39 2.37
N PHE A 329 -19.88 -10.45 2.83
CA PHE A 329 -20.38 -9.37 1.98
C PHE A 329 -19.26 -8.43 1.55
N ALA A 330 -18.42 -8.00 2.50
CA ALA A 330 -17.32 -7.10 2.22
C ALA A 330 -16.34 -7.71 1.21
N ASP A 331 -15.98 -8.98 1.38
CA ASP A 331 -15.09 -9.70 0.46
C ASP A 331 -15.72 -9.87 -0.93
N ALA A 332 -16.99 -10.30 -1.02
CA ALA A 332 -17.66 -10.54 -2.30
C ALA A 332 -17.91 -9.25 -3.11
N TYR A 333 -18.04 -8.13 -2.43
CA TYR A 333 -18.23 -6.82 -3.05
C TYR A 333 -16.94 -5.99 -3.13
N GLY A 334 -15.79 -6.53 -2.74
CA GLY A 334 -14.50 -5.85 -2.79
C GLY A 334 -14.48 -4.57 -1.94
N ILE A 335 -15.11 -4.56 -0.77
CA ILE A 335 -15.21 -3.38 0.09
C ILE A 335 -13.86 -3.15 0.78
N GLN A 336 -13.16 -2.07 0.40
CA GLN A 336 -11.85 -1.72 0.95
C GLN A 336 -11.91 -0.55 1.93
N ALA A 337 -13.00 0.22 1.92
CA ALA A 337 -13.24 1.35 2.80
C ALA A 337 -14.70 1.45 3.20
N ILE A 338 -14.97 2.03 4.37
CA ILE A 338 -16.32 2.33 4.85
C ILE A 338 -16.43 3.80 5.26
N PRO A 339 -17.61 4.45 5.09
CA PRO A 339 -18.85 3.86 4.58
C PRO A 339 -18.74 3.45 3.11
N THR A 340 -19.47 2.41 2.68
CA THR A 340 -19.73 2.13 1.28
C THR A 340 -21.22 1.90 1.10
N MET A 341 -21.84 2.65 0.20
CA MET A 341 -23.26 2.55 -0.13
C MET A 341 -23.42 1.99 -1.53
N ILE A 342 -24.38 1.07 -1.69
CA ILE A 342 -24.65 0.37 -2.95
C ILE A 342 -26.15 0.45 -3.24
N LEU A 343 -26.52 1.06 -4.36
CA LEU A 343 -27.90 1.12 -4.82
C LEU A 343 -28.14 0.08 -5.92
N ILE A 344 -29.03 -0.86 -5.67
CA ILE A 344 -29.40 -1.94 -6.59
C ILE A 344 -30.84 -1.70 -7.06
N ASN A 345 -31.06 -1.67 -8.38
CA ASN A 345 -32.38 -1.45 -8.94
C ASN A 345 -33.28 -2.70 -8.84
N PRO A 346 -34.61 -2.58 -9.10
CA PRO A 346 -35.52 -3.72 -9.03
C PRO A 346 -35.16 -4.89 -9.95
N LYS A 347 -34.40 -4.66 -11.02
CA LYS A 347 -33.94 -5.72 -11.95
C LYS A 347 -32.68 -6.43 -11.45
N GLY A 348 -32.03 -5.92 -10.38
CA GLY A 348 -30.83 -6.54 -9.81
C GLY A 348 -29.52 -5.96 -10.38
N THR A 349 -29.56 -4.80 -11.04
CA THR A 349 -28.37 -4.11 -11.51
C THR A 349 -27.92 -3.07 -10.48
N ILE A 350 -26.64 -2.97 -10.22
CA ILE A 350 -26.05 -1.94 -9.38
C ILE A 350 -26.06 -0.60 -10.14
N GLU A 351 -26.77 0.37 -9.60
CA GLU A 351 -26.87 1.73 -10.17
C GLU A 351 -25.75 2.66 -9.74
N LEU A 352 -25.31 2.48 -8.49
CA LEU A 352 -24.22 3.26 -7.90
C LEU A 352 -23.58 2.46 -6.77
N LYS A 353 -22.27 2.58 -6.64
CA LYS A 353 -21.47 2.17 -5.48
C LYS A 353 -20.55 3.32 -5.13
N THR A 354 -20.68 3.89 -3.92
CA THR A 354 -19.97 5.09 -3.52
C THR A 354 -19.69 5.11 -2.02
N ASN A 355 -18.70 5.90 -1.63
CA ASN A 355 -18.38 6.22 -0.23
C ASN A 355 -18.98 7.57 0.22
N ASP A 356 -19.65 8.30 -0.67
CA ASP A 356 -20.23 9.62 -0.42
C ASP A 356 -21.78 9.57 -0.34
N ALA A 357 -22.32 9.91 0.82
CA ALA A 357 -23.78 9.97 1.05
C ALA A 357 -24.48 11.06 0.22
N ASN A 358 -23.79 12.14 -0.11
CA ASN A 358 -24.37 13.20 -0.97
C ASN A 358 -24.48 12.71 -2.41
N GLU A 359 -23.47 12.00 -2.93
CA GLU A 359 -23.53 11.37 -4.25
C GLU A 359 -24.69 10.36 -4.34
N MET A 360 -24.87 9.55 -3.27
CA MET A 360 -26.00 8.62 -3.20
C MET A 360 -27.34 9.34 -3.22
N SER A 361 -27.48 10.43 -2.47
CA SER A 361 -28.71 11.24 -2.44
C SER A 361 -28.99 11.89 -3.80
N ALA A 362 -27.96 12.43 -4.46
CA ALA A 362 -28.07 12.99 -5.81
C ALA A 362 -28.52 11.93 -6.83
N LYS A 363 -27.93 10.74 -6.78
CA LYS A 363 -28.33 9.63 -7.68
C LYS A 363 -29.78 9.20 -7.46
N ILE A 364 -30.28 9.14 -6.22
CA ILE A 364 -31.67 8.82 -5.89
C ILE A 364 -32.60 9.90 -6.48
N ALA A 365 -32.26 11.18 -6.34
CA ALA A 365 -33.01 12.29 -6.95
C ALA A 365 -33.05 12.23 -8.48
N ASP A 366 -31.91 11.94 -9.14
CA ASP A 366 -31.79 11.78 -10.59
C ASP A 366 -32.66 10.63 -11.14
N LEU A 367 -32.86 9.59 -10.35
CA LEU A 367 -33.74 8.47 -10.70
C LEU A 367 -35.23 8.79 -10.50
N GLY A 368 -35.56 9.98 -9.96
CA GLY A 368 -36.94 10.40 -9.68
C GLY A 368 -37.59 9.63 -8.52
N LEU A 369 -36.79 9.13 -7.59
CA LEU A 369 -37.22 8.35 -6.43
C LEU A 369 -37.52 9.23 -5.25
#